data_4d032dfb582da3ca406731f52df9bd71
#
_entry.id   4d032dfb582da3ca406731f52df9bd71
#
_cell.length_a   1.000
_cell.length_b   1.000
_cell.length_c   1.000
_cell.angle_alpha   90.00
_cell.angle_beta   90.00
_cell.angle_gamma   90.00
#
_symmetry.space_group_name_H-M   'P 1'
#
loop_
_entity.id
_entity.type
_entity.pdbx_description
1 polymer ?
#
loop_
_entity_poly.entity_id
_entity_poly.type
_entity_poly.pdbx_seq_one_letter_code
_entity_poly.pdbx_strand_id
1 'polypeptide(L)' 'METWLRNTTVIENIAFGKPDATDEEIENAAKASYAHNFIKRLPKGYDTVIGEDGGSLSQGQKQLLCIARVM' A
#
# COMPACT_ATOMS: atom_id res chain seq x y z
N MET A 1 13.07 -8.82 -4.37
CA MET A 1 11.77 -8.59 -3.72
C MET A 1 10.67 -8.52 -4.74
N GLU A 2 9.59 -9.23 -4.50
CA GLU A 2 8.45 -9.16 -5.39
C GLU A 2 7.68 -7.87 -5.14
N THR A 3 7.27 -7.22 -6.23
CA THR A 3 6.56 -5.96 -6.16
C THR A 3 5.17 -6.04 -6.77
N TRP A 4 4.59 -7.27 -6.80
CA TRP A 4 3.24 -7.41 -7.33
C TRP A 4 2.22 -6.80 -6.37
N LEU A 5 1.17 -6.24 -6.95
CA LEU A 5 0.08 -5.65 -6.20
C LEU A 5 -1.24 -6.17 -6.75
N ARG A 6 -2.24 -6.24 -5.88
CA ARG A 6 -3.56 -6.68 -6.29
C ARG A 6 -4.35 -5.51 -6.88
N ASN A 7 -5.29 -5.83 -7.74
CA ASN A 7 -6.18 -4.81 -8.33
C ASN A 7 -7.27 -4.43 -7.31
N THR A 8 -6.87 -3.73 -6.28
CA THR A 8 -7.76 -3.31 -5.21
C THR A 8 -7.18 -2.05 -4.55
N THR A 9 -7.73 -1.64 -3.42
CA THR A 9 -7.30 -0.41 -2.76
C THR A 9 -5.92 -0.54 -2.15
N VAL A 10 -5.32 0.61 -1.83
CA VAL A 10 -4.05 0.66 -1.11
C VAL A 10 -4.18 -0.06 0.23
N ILE A 11 -5.26 0.21 0.98
CA ILE A 11 -5.51 -0.44 2.27
C ILE A 11 -5.51 -1.95 2.11
N GLU A 12 -6.24 -2.47 1.14
CA GLU A 12 -6.34 -3.91 0.96
C GLU A 12 -5.02 -4.53 0.53
N ASN A 13 -4.23 -3.79 -0.24
CA ASN A 13 -2.91 -4.27 -0.62
C ASN A 13 -1.98 -4.39 0.59
N ILE A 14 -1.99 -3.39 1.47
CA ILE A 14 -1.15 -3.43 2.67
C ILE A 14 -1.66 -4.49 3.65
N ALA A 15 -2.98 -4.62 3.76
CA ALA A 15 -3.61 -5.57 4.68
C ALA A 15 -3.54 -7.02 4.19
N PHE A 16 -3.03 -7.26 3.00
CA PHE A 16 -2.95 -8.61 2.45
C PHE A 16 -2.24 -9.54 3.43
N GLY A 17 -2.92 -10.60 3.84
CA GLY A 17 -2.37 -11.52 4.83
C GLY A 17 -2.58 -11.09 6.28
N LYS A 18 -3.25 -9.96 6.50
CA LYS A 18 -3.51 -9.41 7.84
C LYS A 18 -4.99 -9.06 7.96
N PRO A 19 -5.90 -10.04 7.87
CA PRO A 19 -7.35 -9.74 7.81
C PRO A 19 -7.88 -8.97 9.01
N ASP A 20 -7.21 -9.07 10.15
CA ASP A 20 -7.66 -8.41 11.38
C ASP A 20 -6.97 -7.07 11.63
N ALA A 21 -6.15 -6.60 10.68
CA ALA A 21 -5.44 -5.35 10.87
C ALA A 21 -6.43 -4.18 10.89
N THR A 22 -6.24 -3.29 11.85
CA THR A 22 -7.04 -2.06 11.92
C THR A 22 -6.48 -1.02 10.94
N ASP A 23 -7.29 -0.01 10.63
CA ASP A 23 -6.82 1.08 9.77
C ASP A 23 -5.59 1.76 10.38
N GLU A 24 -5.56 1.90 11.70
CA GLU A 24 -4.43 2.49 12.39
C GLU A 24 -3.16 1.65 12.21
N GLU A 25 -3.28 0.32 12.31
CA GLU A 25 -2.14 -0.56 12.10
C GLU A 25 -1.61 -0.46 10.67
N ILE A 26 -2.52 -0.39 9.70
CA ILE A 26 -2.16 -0.25 8.29
C ILE A 26 -1.44 1.08 8.07
N GLU A 27 -1.97 2.16 8.63
CA GLU A 27 -1.34 3.46 8.51
C GLU A 27 0.04 3.49 9.16
N ASN A 28 0.19 2.87 10.32
CA ASN A 28 1.48 2.79 10.99
C ASN A 28 2.49 2.01 10.15
N ALA A 29 2.08 0.92 9.52
CA ALA A 29 2.95 0.17 8.62
C ALA A 29 3.38 1.02 7.43
N ALA A 30 2.45 1.79 6.87
CA ALA A 30 2.75 2.69 5.76
C ALA A 30 3.74 3.76 6.17
N LYS A 31 3.59 4.32 7.37
CA LYS A 31 4.52 5.32 7.88
C LYS A 31 5.91 4.73 8.11
N ALA A 32 5.97 3.53 8.69
CA ALA A 32 7.24 2.87 8.97
C ALA A 32 7.99 2.52 7.69
N SER A 33 7.27 2.24 6.60
CA SER A 33 7.89 1.93 5.31
C SER A 33 8.09 3.16 4.44
N TYR A 34 7.73 4.35 4.93
CA TYR A 34 7.79 5.61 4.21
C TYR A 34 6.79 5.70 3.05
N ALA A 35 5.79 4.83 3.01
CA ALA A 35 4.78 4.87 1.96
C ALA A 35 3.69 5.90 2.22
N HIS A 36 3.46 6.24 3.48
CA HIS A 36 2.37 7.13 3.87
C HIS A 36 2.35 8.46 3.11
N ASN A 37 3.52 9.08 2.92
CA ASN A 37 3.59 10.39 2.30
C ASN A 37 3.06 10.40 0.87
N PHE A 38 3.39 9.39 0.07
CA PHE A 38 2.87 9.36 -1.29
C PHE A 38 1.43 8.88 -1.34
N ILE A 39 1.03 8.01 -0.41
CA ILE A 39 -0.35 7.51 -0.36
C ILE A 39 -1.32 8.66 -0.13
N LYS A 40 -1.03 9.54 0.83
CA LYS A 40 -1.95 10.64 1.12
C LYS A 40 -2.06 11.65 -0.01
N ARG A 41 -1.15 11.62 -0.98
CA ARG A 41 -1.20 12.48 -2.16
C ARG A 41 -2.01 11.88 -3.30
N LEU A 42 -2.38 10.62 -3.19
CA LEU A 42 -3.22 9.96 -4.19
C LEU A 42 -4.65 10.54 -4.10
N PRO A 43 -5.39 10.53 -5.23
CA PRO A 43 -6.71 11.17 -5.27
C PRO A 43 -7.66 10.73 -4.16
N LYS A 44 -7.61 9.46 -3.78
CA LYS A 44 -8.46 8.92 -2.72
C LYS A 44 -7.65 8.38 -1.55
N GLY A 45 -6.38 8.80 -1.44
CA GLY A 45 -5.53 8.35 -0.37
C GLY A 45 -5.47 6.84 -0.27
N TYR A 46 -5.72 6.31 0.92
CA TYR A 46 -5.69 4.86 1.16
C TYR A 46 -6.80 4.10 0.43
N ASP A 47 -7.85 4.77 -0.01
CA ASP A 47 -8.95 4.14 -0.76
C ASP A 47 -8.72 4.14 -2.26
N THR A 48 -7.58 4.64 -2.71
CA THR A 48 -7.25 4.64 -4.14
C THR A 48 -7.08 3.20 -4.62
N VAL A 49 -7.75 2.86 -5.71
CA VAL A 49 -7.62 1.54 -6.32
C VAL A 49 -6.34 1.51 -7.15
N ILE A 50 -5.55 0.46 -6.94
CA ILE A 50 -4.29 0.25 -7.65
C ILE A 50 -4.49 -0.91 -8.62
N GLY A 51 -4.14 -0.72 -9.89
CA GLY A 51 -4.23 -1.80 -10.86
C GLY A 51 -3.19 -2.88 -10.60
N GLU A 52 -3.35 -4.03 -11.24
CA GLU A 52 -2.45 -5.18 -11.07
C GLU A 52 -1.00 -4.84 -11.40
N ASP A 53 -0.79 -3.91 -12.32
CA ASP A 53 0.55 -3.48 -12.72
C ASP A 53 1.06 -2.33 -11.85
N GLY A 54 0.31 -1.95 -10.81
CA GLY A 54 0.67 -0.84 -9.96
C GLY A 54 0.17 0.50 -10.47
N GLY A 55 -0.57 0.51 -11.58
CA GLY A 55 -1.14 1.74 -12.12
C GLY A 55 -0.07 2.78 -12.41
N SER A 56 -0.21 3.97 -11.85
CA SER A 56 0.71 5.08 -12.08
C SER A 56 1.86 5.11 -11.06
N LEU A 57 1.98 4.11 -10.21
CA LEU A 57 3.04 4.10 -9.21
C LEU A 57 4.40 3.79 -9.81
N SER A 58 5.44 4.45 -9.29
CA SER A 58 6.80 4.13 -9.66
C SER A 58 7.21 2.79 -9.05
N GLN A 59 8.30 2.21 -9.55
CA GLN A 59 8.81 0.95 -9.01
C GLN A 59 9.17 1.10 -7.53
N GLY A 60 9.77 2.23 -7.17
CA GLY A 60 10.10 2.48 -5.76
C GLY A 60 8.86 2.56 -4.88
N GLN A 61 7.80 3.21 -5.36
CA GLN A 61 6.56 3.29 -4.61
C GLN A 61 5.91 1.93 -4.42
N LYS A 62 5.95 1.09 -5.46
CA LYS A 62 5.45 -0.29 -5.35
C LYS A 62 6.22 -1.07 -4.30
N GLN A 63 7.54 -0.89 -4.26
CA GLN A 63 8.37 -1.56 -3.26
C GLN A 63 8.01 -1.12 -1.85
N LEU A 64 7.75 0.17 -1.64
CA LEU A 64 7.35 0.66 -0.33
C LEU A 64 6.04 0.02 0.14
N LEU A 65 5.07 -0.13 -0.76
CA LEU A 65 3.82 -0.80 -0.42
C LEU A 65 4.05 -2.27 -0.06
N CYS A 66 4.93 -2.95 -0.79
CA CYS A 66 5.24 -4.34 -0.51
C CYS A 66 5.95 -4.50 0.82
N ILE A 67 6.79 -3.53 1.20
CA ILE A 67 7.44 -3.52 2.51
C ILE A 67 6.38 -3.34 3.61
N ALA A 68 5.46 -2.40 3.40
CA ALA A 68 4.38 -2.17 4.36
C ALA A 68 3.54 -3.44 4.57
N ARG A 69 3.34 -4.20 3.50
CA ARG A 69 2.53 -5.42 3.54
C ARG A 69 3.10 -6.46 4.50
N VAL A 70 4.41 -6.52 4.63
CA VAL A 70 5.06 -7.55 5.46
C VAL A 70 5.43 -7.05 6.85
N MET A 71 5.11 -5.83 7.17
CA MET A 71 5.37 -5.26 8.50
C MET A 71 4.20 -5.57 9.51
#